data_977a51224a2845070a811a0b63f62021
#
_entry.id   977a51224a2845070a811a0b63f62021
#
_cell.length_a   1.000
_cell.length_b   1.000
_cell.length_c   1.000
_cell.angle_alpha   90.00
_cell.angle_beta   90.00
_cell.angle_gamma   90.00
#
_symmetry.space_group_name_H-M   'P 1'
#
loop_
_entity.id
_entity.type
_entity.pdbx_description
1 polymer ?
#
loop_
_entity_poly.entity_id
_entity_poly.type
_entity_poly.pdbx_seq_one_letter_code
_entity_poly.pdbx_strand_id
1 'polypeptide(L)'
;MRQWLLVQLTKTFGYPRKMITLEYPVQHFSKTGYVDIAVSIEVNGKRMPYIFAEVKAFGSGIDLAFEQLKSYMRADQEVRYGIVTDGIELKIIDRSEEIVNDVPPCQPQFLPDTKQTRKYRDLRHNKTYHYLQDKEDHQHIEVIDPETNMTLDANVDVKIPLIGDVAAGIATTAIQNYEEMIPLIDRWVIQQEDTFALRVTGDSMINAGIDIGDIVIVHRQETVVNGDIAIVLIGEEATMKEVMFMGNDILLISKNTKYEPIQMSPEDIMINGKVIGVLKK
;
A
#
# COMPACT_ATOMS: atom_id res chain seq x y z
N MET A 1 -17.80 13.56 28.84
CA MET A 1 -16.75 12.63 29.25
C MET A 1 -16.29 11.74 28.10
N ARG A 2 -17.15 10.96 27.45
CA ARG A 2 -16.76 10.07 26.33
C ARG A 2 -15.88 10.77 25.28
N GLN A 3 -16.27 12.01 24.87
CA GLN A 3 -15.51 12.79 23.89
C GLN A 3 -14.09 13.17 24.38
N TRP A 4 -13.94 13.52 25.65
CA TRP A 4 -12.64 13.81 26.23
C TRP A 4 -11.73 12.59 26.19
N LEU A 5 -12.22 11.41 26.62
CA LEU A 5 -11.44 10.18 26.60
C LEU A 5 -11.04 9.78 25.16
N LEU A 6 -11.91 9.98 24.17
CA LEU A 6 -11.58 9.77 22.75
C LEU A 6 -10.44 10.68 22.28
N VAL A 7 -10.41 11.94 22.74
CA VAL A 7 -9.31 12.88 22.43
C VAL A 7 -8.01 12.38 23.09
N GLN A 8 -8.06 11.95 24.36
CA GLN A 8 -6.87 11.38 25.02
C GLN A 8 -6.34 10.16 24.26
N LEU A 9 -7.19 9.18 23.96
CA LEU A 9 -6.79 7.98 23.24
C LEU A 9 -6.19 8.30 21.85
N THR A 10 -6.74 9.31 21.14
CA THR A 10 -6.27 9.62 19.78
C THR A 10 -5.07 10.57 19.75
N LYS A 11 -5.07 11.61 20.56
CA LYS A 11 -4.05 12.69 20.50
C LYS A 11 -2.87 12.44 21.43
N THR A 12 -3.13 11.92 22.64
CA THR A 12 -2.09 11.68 23.65
C THR A 12 -1.45 10.30 23.48
N PHE A 13 -2.29 9.27 23.31
CA PHE A 13 -1.80 7.88 23.20
C PHE A 13 -1.61 7.42 21.75
N GLY A 14 -2.01 8.20 20.76
CA GLY A 14 -1.76 7.95 19.35
C GLY A 14 -2.57 6.81 18.70
N TYR A 15 -3.65 6.33 19.35
CA TYR A 15 -4.51 5.30 18.75
C TYR A 15 -5.37 5.88 17.62
N PRO A 16 -5.21 5.47 16.35
CA PRO A 16 -6.01 5.96 15.25
C PRO A 16 -7.51 5.78 15.47
N ARG A 17 -8.33 6.72 15.00
CA ARG A 17 -9.79 6.67 15.15
C ARG A 17 -10.40 5.36 14.65
N LYS A 18 -9.87 4.79 13.57
CA LYS A 18 -10.32 3.51 12.99
C LYS A 18 -10.09 2.29 13.90
N MET A 19 -9.21 2.40 14.89
CA MET A 19 -8.99 1.37 15.91
C MET A 19 -9.97 1.45 17.07
N ILE A 20 -10.78 2.50 17.14
CA ILE A 20 -11.70 2.77 18.24
C ILE A 20 -13.13 2.45 17.82
N THR A 21 -13.76 1.57 18.57
CA THR A 21 -15.18 1.19 18.40
C THR A 21 -15.97 1.68 19.60
N LEU A 22 -17.12 2.30 19.36
CA LEU A 22 -18.06 2.71 20.41
C LEU A 22 -19.11 1.62 20.59
N GLU A 23 -19.64 1.46 21.82
CA GLU A 23 -20.66 0.45 22.14
C GLU A 23 -20.19 -0.96 21.70
N TYR A 24 -18.97 -1.35 22.09
CA TYR A 24 -18.38 -2.61 21.69
C TYR A 24 -19.06 -3.78 22.40
N PRO A 25 -19.60 -4.78 21.69
CA PRO A 25 -20.29 -5.92 22.30
C PRO A 25 -19.30 -6.87 22.97
N VAL A 26 -19.59 -7.25 24.20
CA VAL A 26 -18.83 -8.26 24.97
C VAL A 26 -19.78 -9.39 25.37
N GLN A 27 -19.42 -10.61 25.01
CA GLN A 27 -20.16 -11.79 25.45
C GLN A 27 -19.81 -12.11 26.92
N HIS A 28 -20.79 -12.00 27.78
CA HIS A 28 -20.64 -12.31 29.18
C HIS A 28 -21.68 -13.34 29.62
N PHE A 29 -21.26 -14.58 29.84
CA PHE A 29 -22.14 -15.73 30.05
C PHE A 29 -23.19 -15.86 28.93
N SER A 30 -24.47 -15.79 29.29
CA SER A 30 -25.58 -15.91 28.34
C SER A 30 -26.12 -14.58 27.81
N LYS A 31 -25.49 -13.45 28.17
CA LYS A 31 -25.93 -12.10 27.80
C LYS A 31 -24.84 -11.34 27.06
N THR A 32 -25.23 -10.51 26.11
CA THR A 32 -24.33 -9.53 25.49
C THR A 32 -24.38 -8.25 26.30
N GLY A 33 -23.22 -7.83 26.83
CA GLY A 33 -23.01 -6.51 27.39
C GLY A 33 -22.35 -5.59 26.35
N TYR A 34 -22.22 -4.31 26.67
CA TYR A 34 -21.56 -3.33 25.81
C TYR A 34 -20.58 -2.50 26.62
N VAL A 35 -19.39 -2.32 26.07
CA VAL A 35 -18.38 -1.41 26.60
C VAL A 35 -18.47 -0.09 25.85
N ASP A 36 -18.45 1.03 26.57
CA ASP A 36 -18.60 2.36 25.97
C ASP A 36 -17.59 2.66 24.86
N ILE A 37 -16.33 2.26 25.08
CA ILE A 37 -15.22 2.43 24.14
C ILE A 37 -14.33 1.19 24.17
N ALA A 38 -14.03 0.63 23.00
CA ALA A 38 -12.99 -0.37 22.84
C ALA A 38 -11.92 0.11 21.86
N VAL A 39 -10.66 -0.02 22.23
CA VAL A 39 -9.52 0.13 21.33
C VAL A 39 -9.09 -1.26 20.91
N SER A 40 -9.11 -1.54 19.61
CA SER A 40 -8.63 -2.80 19.05
C SER A 40 -7.30 -2.58 18.34
N ILE A 41 -6.37 -3.52 18.53
CA ILE A 41 -5.08 -3.56 17.82
C ILE A 41 -5.09 -4.66 16.77
N GLU A 42 -4.17 -4.61 15.83
CA GLU A 42 -3.97 -5.67 14.87
C GLU A 42 -2.68 -6.43 15.20
N VAL A 43 -2.78 -7.75 15.38
CA VAL A 43 -1.64 -8.63 15.62
C VAL A 43 -1.75 -9.82 14.68
N ASN A 44 -0.73 -10.01 13.84
CA ASN A 44 -0.70 -11.07 12.81
C ASN A 44 -1.94 -11.07 11.89
N GLY A 45 -2.41 -9.89 11.49
CA GLY A 45 -3.59 -9.74 10.62
C GLY A 45 -4.93 -10.01 11.31
N LYS A 46 -4.94 -10.20 12.64
CA LYS A 46 -6.17 -10.40 13.43
C LYS A 46 -6.42 -9.18 14.31
N ARG A 47 -7.61 -8.61 14.16
CA ARG A 47 -8.06 -7.50 15.00
C ARG A 47 -8.56 -8.03 16.36
N MET A 48 -8.01 -7.49 17.45
CA MET A 48 -8.30 -7.92 18.83
C MET A 48 -8.52 -6.71 19.72
N PRO A 49 -9.47 -6.75 20.67
CA PRO A 49 -9.63 -5.69 21.67
C PRO A 49 -8.39 -5.65 22.59
N TYR A 50 -7.93 -4.44 22.87
CA TYR A 50 -6.72 -4.21 23.67
C TYR A 50 -6.99 -3.36 24.91
N ILE A 51 -7.87 -2.34 24.78
CA ILE A 51 -8.30 -1.47 25.88
C ILE A 51 -9.83 -1.43 25.88
N PHE A 52 -10.42 -1.66 27.03
CA PHE A 52 -11.83 -1.36 27.28
C PHE A 52 -11.98 -0.11 28.14
N ALA A 53 -12.98 0.70 27.88
CA ALA A 53 -13.26 1.85 28.71
C ALA A 53 -14.76 2.05 28.97
N GLU A 54 -15.09 2.33 30.21
CA GLU A 54 -16.41 2.71 30.72
C GLU A 54 -16.41 4.17 31.14
N VAL A 55 -17.40 4.90 30.69
CA VAL A 55 -17.52 6.35 30.94
C VAL A 55 -18.86 6.66 31.57
N LYS A 56 -18.85 7.21 32.75
CA LYS A 56 -20.06 7.57 33.51
C LYS A 56 -20.37 9.06 33.43
N ALA A 57 -21.57 9.42 33.88
CA ALA A 57 -21.96 10.81 33.99
C ALA A 57 -21.02 11.54 34.96
N PHE A 58 -20.78 12.82 34.74
CA PHE A 58 -19.86 13.63 35.54
C PHE A 58 -20.22 13.58 37.03
N GLY A 59 -19.28 13.16 37.85
CA GLY A 59 -19.43 13.09 39.30
C GLY A 59 -20.39 12.03 39.82
N SER A 60 -20.77 11.03 38.99
CA SER A 60 -21.71 9.97 39.43
C SER A 60 -21.07 8.83 40.21
N GLY A 61 -19.75 8.83 40.35
CA GLY A 61 -18.97 7.75 40.91
C GLY A 61 -18.71 6.62 39.91
N ILE A 62 -17.65 5.88 40.13
CA ILE A 62 -17.16 4.87 39.18
C ILE A 62 -17.19 3.43 39.70
N ASP A 63 -17.50 3.16 40.97
CA ASP A 63 -17.29 1.85 41.61
C ASP A 63 -18.07 0.72 40.91
N LEU A 64 -19.35 0.91 40.58
CA LEU A 64 -20.14 -0.09 39.86
C LEU A 64 -19.61 -0.33 38.46
N ALA A 65 -19.23 0.74 37.76
CA ALA A 65 -18.65 0.65 36.43
C ALA A 65 -17.28 -0.04 36.45
N PHE A 66 -16.53 0.15 37.51
CA PHE A 66 -15.23 -0.49 37.71
C PHE A 66 -15.35 -2.01 37.84
N GLU A 67 -16.31 -2.50 38.67
CA GLU A 67 -16.55 -3.93 38.77
C GLU A 67 -17.13 -4.52 37.45
N GLN A 68 -17.97 -3.76 36.74
CA GLN A 68 -18.45 -4.15 35.44
C GLN A 68 -17.31 -4.26 34.42
N LEU A 69 -16.40 -3.30 34.38
CA LEU A 69 -15.24 -3.29 33.49
C LEU A 69 -14.34 -4.52 33.76
N LYS A 70 -14.04 -4.83 35.01
CA LYS A 70 -13.28 -6.04 35.36
C LYS A 70 -13.96 -7.31 34.84
N SER A 71 -15.28 -7.40 35.01
CA SER A 71 -16.07 -8.52 34.51
C SER A 71 -15.95 -8.69 32.98
N TYR A 72 -15.98 -7.60 32.24
CA TYR A 72 -15.79 -7.62 30.79
C TYR A 72 -14.36 -8.00 30.39
N MET A 73 -13.35 -7.49 31.10
CA MET A 73 -11.96 -7.86 30.88
C MET A 73 -11.69 -9.35 31.17
N ARG A 74 -12.36 -9.93 32.16
CA ARG A 74 -12.28 -11.38 32.43
C ARG A 74 -12.95 -12.21 31.33
N ALA A 75 -14.03 -11.71 30.74
CA ALA A 75 -14.75 -12.39 29.67
C ALA A 75 -13.96 -12.39 28.35
N ASP A 76 -13.17 -11.35 28.08
CA ASP A 76 -12.32 -11.26 26.91
C ASP A 76 -10.84 -11.28 27.30
N GLN A 77 -10.16 -12.38 26.98
CA GLN A 77 -8.77 -12.61 27.41
C GLN A 77 -7.73 -11.80 26.62
N GLU A 78 -8.11 -11.17 25.52
CA GLU A 78 -7.20 -10.37 24.71
C GLU A 78 -7.02 -8.95 25.25
N VAL A 79 -7.99 -8.46 26.03
CA VAL A 79 -7.95 -7.12 26.63
C VAL A 79 -6.84 -7.02 27.66
N ARG A 80 -6.00 -6.00 27.53
CA ARG A 80 -4.83 -5.78 28.38
C ARG A 80 -5.03 -4.64 29.38
N TYR A 81 -5.86 -3.66 29.05
CA TYR A 81 -6.08 -2.49 29.91
C TYR A 81 -7.56 -2.18 30.02
N GLY A 82 -7.94 -1.66 31.18
CA GLY A 82 -9.27 -1.16 31.45
C GLY A 82 -9.21 0.27 31.97
N ILE A 83 -10.09 1.14 31.46
CA ILE A 83 -10.21 2.52 31.89
C ILE A 83 -11.63 2.76 32.39
N VAL A 84 -11.79 3.38 33.54
CA VAL A 84 -13.09 3.86 34.03
C VAL A 84 -12.98 5.29 34.50
N THR A 85 -13.93 6.12 34.11
CA THR A 85 -13.96 7.53 34.53
C THR A 85 -15.37 8.11 34.56
N ASP A 86 -15.60 9.04 35.49
CA ASP A 86 -16.78 9.93 35.51
C ASP A 86 -16.37 11.40 35.35
N GLY A 87 -15.08 11.67 35.04
CA GLY A 87 -14.51 12.98 34.84
C GLY A 87 -14.01 13.67 36.11
N ILE A 88 -14.31 13.13 37.30
CA ILE A 88 -13.70 13.49 38.59
C ILE A 88 -12.69 12.42 38.97
N GLU A 89 -13.11 11.17 38.87
CA GLU A 89 -12.26 10.02 39.15
C GLU A 89 -11.84 9.34 37.84
N LEU A 90 -10.60 8.84 37.83
CA LEU A 90 -10.04 8.02 36.74
C LEU A 90 -9.31 6.84 37.39
N LYS A 91 -9.70 5.63 36.99
CA LYS A 91 -8.94 4.42 37.34
C LYS A 91 -8.55 3.70 36.07
N ILE A 92 -7.29 3.29 36.00
CA ILE A 92 -6.76 2.49 34.91
C ILE A 92 -6.20 1.20 35.53
N ILE A 93 -6.56 0.06 34.98
CA ILE A 93 -6.06 -1.24 35.40
C ILE A 93 -5.43 -1.99 34.26
N ASP A 94 -4.46 -2.81 34.59
CA ASP A 94 -3.89 -3.77 33.65
C ASP A 94 -4.65 -5.11 33.68
N ARG A 95 -4.16 -6.08 32.92
CA ARG A 95 -4.73 -7.44 32.85
C ARG A 95 -4.76 -8.18 34.19
N SER A 96 -3.84 -7.87 35.07
CA SER A 96 -3.78 -8.45 36.45
C SER A 96 -4.73 -7.78 37.44
N GLU A 97 -5.54 -6.81 36.93
CA GLU A 97 -6.43 -5.95 37.70
C GLU A 97 -5.70 -5.02 38.70
N GLU A 98 -4.39 -4.83 38.50
CA GLU A 98 -3.61 -3.85 39.24
C GLU A 98 -3.81 -2.45 38.67
N ILE A 99 -3.88 -1.45 39.57
CA ILE A 99 -4.00 -0.04 39.19
C ILE A 99 -2.67 0.41 38.59
N VAL A 100 -2.72 0.92 37.37
CA VAL A 100 -1.59 1.50 36.66
C VAL A 100 -1.81 2.99 36.43
N ASN A 101 -0.72 3.74 36.22
CA ASN A 101 -0.81 5.20 36.06
C ASN A 101 -1.34 5.58 34.70
N ASP A 102 -1.13 4.74 33.67
CA ASP A 102 -1.50 5.08 32.31
C ASP A 102 -1.60 3.84 31.42
N VAL A 103 -2.19 3.98 30.23
CA VAL A 103 -2.12 2.98 29.18
C VAL A 103 -0.90 3.24 28.29
N PRO A 104 -0.28 2.20 27.70
CA PRO A 104 0.84 2.42 26.80
C PRO A 104 0.40 3.19 25.55
N PRO A 105 1.27 4.03 24.99
CA PRO A 105 1.01 4.65 23.68
C PRO A 105 0.87 3.59 22.59
N CYS A 106 0.13 3.92 21.54
CA CYS A 106 -0.02 3.04 20.38
C CYS A 106 1.35 2.76 19.76
N GLN A 107 1.71 1.49 19.69
CA GLN A 107 2.97 1.07 19.09
C GLN A 107 2.78 0.86 17.59
N PRO A 108 3.79 1.17 16.75
CA PRO A 108 3.69 0.98 15.29
C PRO A 108 3.26 -0.41 14.86
N GLN A 109 3.67 -1.44 15.61
CA GLN A 109 3.30 -2.84 15.35
C GLN A 109 1.81 -3.18 15.59
N PHE A 110 1.08 -2.29 16.28
CA PHE A 110 -0.36 -2.44 16.53
C PHE A 110 -1.21 -1.78 15.44
N LEU A 111 -0.57 -0.98 14.60
CA LEU A 111 -1.27 -0.35 13.48
C LEU A 111 -1.61 -1.42 12.44
N PRO A 112 -2.84 -1.39 11.90
CA PRO A 112 -3.15 -2.25 10.77
C PRO A 112 -2.13 -1.98 9.67
N ASP A 113 -1.64 -3.05 9.05
CA ASP A 113 -0.82 -2.94 7.85
C ASP A 113 -1.70 -2.43 6.71
N THR A 114 -1.87 -1.11 6.68
CA THR A 114 -2.69 -0.40 5.70
C THR A 114 -1.94 -0.12 4.42
N LYS A 115 -0.63 -0.34 4.40
CA LYS A 115 0.20 -0.04 3.24
C LYS A 115 0.66 -1.33 2.57
N GLN A 116 0.43 -1.42 1.28
CA GLN A 116 1.08 -2.42 0.44
C GLN A 116 2.45 -1.90 0.04
N THR A 117 3.50 -2.63 0.43
CA THR A 117 4.88 -2.30 0.04
C THR A 117 5.20 -2.99 -1.27
N ARG A 118 5.62 -2.21 -2.24
CA ARG A 118 6.17 -2.68 -3.53
C ARG A 118 7.54 -2.06 -3.73
N LYS A 119 8.25 -2.50 -4.77
CA LYS A 119 9.49 -1.86 -5.22
C LYS A 119 9.25 -1.20 -6.57
N TYR A 120 9.65 0.05 -6.70
CA TYR A 120 9.73 0.72 -8.00
C TYR A 120 11.18 0.79 -8.43
N ARG A 121 11.50 0.23 -9.60
CA ARG A 121 12.82 0.32 -10.22
C ARG A 121 12.79 1.34 -11.35
N ASP A 122 13.47 2.45 -11.17
CA ASP A 122 13.72 3.46 -12.22
C ASP A 122 14.84 2.94 -13.13
N LEU A 123 14.50 2.58 -14.35
CA LEU A 123 15.46 2.05 -15.32
C LEU A 123 16.37 3.14 -15.92
N ARG A 124 15.93 4.39 -15.90
CA ARG A 124 16.69 5.54 -16.40
C ARG A 124 17.90 5.84 -15.51
N HIS A 125 17.73 5.72 -14.20
CA HIS A 125 18.76 6.01 -13.19
C HIS A 125 19.32 4.75 -12.53
N ASN A 126 18.84 3.56 -12.93
CA ASN A 126 19.19 2.27 -12.33
C ASN A 126 19.07 2.27 -10.80
N LYS A 127 17.99 2.84 -10.30
CA LYS A 127 17.73 2.99 -8.86
C LYS A 127 16.41 2.33 -8.48
N THR A 128 16.39 1.71 -7.30
CA THR A 128 15.17 1.06 -6.77
C THR A 128 14.70 1.81 -5.53
N TYR A 129 13.40 2.03 -5.42
CA TYR A 129 12.73 2.70 -4.32
C TYR A 129 11.72 1.77 -3.66
N HIS A 130 11.43 2.00 -2.38
CA HIS A 130 10.27 1.41 -1.74
C HIS A 130 9.04 2.25 -2.07
N TYR A 131 8.05 1.61 -2.67
CA TYR A 131 6.77 2.20 -3.03
C TYR A 131 5.71 1.63 -2.09
N LEU A 132 5.15 2.49 -1.24
CA LEU A 132 4.10 2.15 -0.30
C LEU A 132 2.79 2.75 -0.81
N GLN A 133 1.80 1.90 -1.02
CA GLN A 133 0.46 2.29 -1.44
C GLN A 133 -0.52 1.97 -0.32
N ASP A 134 -1.42 2.89 0.01
CA ASP A 134 -2.48 2.63 0.96
C ASP A 134 -3.45 1.58 0.40
N LYS A 135 -3.82 0.57 1.21
CA LYS A 135 -4.72 -0.51 0.79
C LYS A 135 -6.18 -0.09 0.66
N GLU A 136 -6.58 0.96 1.38
CA GLU A 136 -7.93 1.53 1.36
C GLU A 136 -8.03 2.69 0.38
N ASP A 137 -6.99 3.56 0.37
CA ASP A 137 -6.84 4.65 -0.58
C ASP A 137 -5.72 4.34 -1.57
N HIS A 138 -6.07 3.62 -2.64
CA HIS A 138 -5.13 3.25 -3.71
C HIS A 138 -4.47 4.44 -4.41
N GLN A 139 -4.95 5.65 -4.17
CA GLN A 139 -4.42 6.87 -4.76
C GLN A 139 -3.31 7.51 -3.92
N HIS A 140 -3.20 7.11 -2.64
CA HIS A 140 -2.19 7.63 -1.75
C HIS A 140 -0.95 6.73 -1.76
N ILE A 141 0.19 7.32 -2.12
CA ILE A 141 1.49 6.62 -2.14
C ILE A 141 2.52 7.37 -1.31
N GLU A 142 3.48 6.63 -0.79
CA GLU A 142 4.66 7.14 -0.13
C GLU A 142 5.88 6.43 -0.74
N VAL A 143 6.90 7.19 -1.08
CA VAL A 143 8.12 6.64 -1.70
C VAL A 143 9.30 6.86 -0.77
N ILE A 144 10.01 5.79 -0.47
CA ILE A 144 11.20 5.81 0.37
C ILE A 144 12.42 5.45 -0.47
N ASP A 145 13.43 6.29 -0.42
CA ASP A 145 14.74 6.00 -0.96
C ASP A 145 15.49 5.08 0.03
N PRO A 146 15.78 3.82 -0.33
CA PRO A 146 16.37 2.86 0.61
C PRO A 146 17.84 3.17 0.95
N GLU A 147 18.53 3.99 0.14
CA GLU A 147 19.93 4.36 0.39
C GLU A 147 20.03 5.46 1.44
N THR A 148 19.10 6.41 1.41
CA THR A 148 19.09 7.56 2.33
C THR A 148 18.08 7.41 3.46
N ASN A 149 17.17 6.44 3.34
CA ASN A 149 15.99 6.24 4.20
C ASN A 149 15.09 7.49 4.31
N MET A 150 15.16 8.37 3.32
CA MET A 150 14.32 9.56 3.25
C MET A 150 13.04 9.25 2.52
N THR A 151 11.92 9.68 3.11
CA THR A 151 10.65 9.75 2.39
C THR A 151 10.78 10.87 1.37
N LEU A 152 10.57 10.53 0.12
CA LEU A 152 10.50 11.51 -0.94
C LEU A 152 9.10 12.12 -0.90
N ASP A 153 9.02 13.44 -0.75
CA ASP A 153 7.75 14.17 -0.88
C ASP A 153 7.16 13.84 -2.26
N ALA A 154 6.25 12.89 -2.24
CA ALA A 154 5.54 12.46 -3.42
C ALA A 154 4.37 13.42 -3.61
N ASN A 155 4.52 14.41 -4.47
CA ASN A 155 3.37 15.04 -5.08
C ASN A 155 2.70 13.98 -5.96
N VAL A 156 1.63 13.38 -5.41
CA VAL A 156 0.93 12.21 -5.97
C VAL A 156 -0.06 12.64 -7.07
N ASP A 157 0.12 13.82 -7.63
CA ASP A 157 -0.81 14.36 -8.64
C ASP A 157 -0.64 13.73 -10.02
N VAL A 158 0.36 12.88 -10.21
CA VAL A 158 0.57 12.18 -11.47
C VAL A 158 -0.05 10.79 -11.41
N LYS A 159 -1.02 10.54 -12.28
CA LYS A 159 -1.66 9.24 -12.47
C LYS A 159 -1.56 8.86 -13.93
N ILE A 160 -1.08 7.66 -14.19
CA ILE A 160 -0.97 7.11 -15.54
C ILE A 160 -1.93 5.95 -15.75
N PRO A 161 -2.52 5.78 -16.95
CA PRO A 161 -3.43 4.69 -17.21
C PRO A 161 -2.69 3.35 -17.32
N LEU A 162 -3.23 2.29 -16.65
CA LEU A 162 -2.88 0.90 -16.93
C LEU A 162 -3.75 0.43 -18.10
N ILE A 163 -3.14 0.23 -19.25
CA ILE A 163 -3.87 -0.03 -20.52
C ILE A 163 -4.20 -1.52 -20.71
N GLY A 164 -3.67 -2.41 -19.85
CA GLY A 164 -3.86 -3.85 -19.94
C GLY A 164 -2.55 -4.61 -20.14
N ASP A 165 -2.61 -5.71 -20.89
CA ASP A 165 -1.49 -6.63 -21.04
C ASP A 165 -0.58 -6.27 -22.22
N VAL A 166 0.73 -6.57 -22.10
CA VAL A 166 1.72 -6.32 -23.18
C VAL A 166 1.38 -7.08 -24.49
N ALA A 167 0.63 -8.18 -24.40
CA ALA A 167 0.32 -9.03 -25.56
C ALA A 167 -0.79 -8.50 -26.50
N ALA A 168 -1.53 -7.47 -26.10
CA ALA A 168 -2.55 -6.87 -26.95
C ALA A 168 -1.98 -5.67 -27.68
N GLY A 169 -2.11 -5.63 -29.01
CA GLY A 169 -1.66 -4.51 -29.85
C GLY A 169 -2.15 -3.16 -29.31
N ILE A 170 -1.22 -2.26 -29.00
CA ILE A 170 -1.54 -0.97 -28.40
C ILE A 170 -1.96 -0.01 -29.51
N ALA A 171 -3.23 -0.03 -29.87
CA ALA A 171 -3.79 1.01 -30.74
C ALA A 171 -3.84 2.34 -29.97
N THR A 172 -3.59 3.44 -30.68
CA THR A 172 -3.63 4.82 -30.14
C THR A 172 -4.99 5.16 -29.47
N THR A 173 -6.04 4.40 -29.76
CA THR A 173 -7.39 4.51 -29.20
C THR A 173 -7.56 3.80 -27.86
N ALA A 174 -6.60 2.98 -27.40
CA ALA A 174 -6.71 2.21 -26.15
C ALA A 174 -6.62 3.07 -24.88
N ILE A 175 -6.20 4.33 -24.98
CA ILE A 175 -6.18 5.29 -23.86
C ILE A 175 -7.59 5.57 -23.29
N GLN A 176 -8.65 5.26 -24.04
CA GLN A 176 -10.04 5.45 -23.57
C GLN A 176 -10.58 4.28 -22.74
N ASN A 177 -9.90 3.11 -22.73
CA ASN A 177 -10.30 1.91 -21.99
C ASN A 177 -9.14 1.44 -21.09
N TYR A 178 -8.86 2.16 -20.01
CA TYR A 178 -7.88 1.72 -19.02
C TYR A 178 -8.55 0.92 -17.88
N GLU A 179 -7.81 -0.04 -17.34
CA GLU A 179 -8.28 -0.87 -16.21
C GLU A 179 -8.23 -0.10 -14.89
N GLU A 180 -7.17 0.67 -14.68
CA GLU A 180 -6.83 1.32 -13.43
C GLU A 180 -5.94 2.54 -13.70
N MET A 181 -5.95 3.51 -12.78
CA MET A 181 -4.98 4.62 -12.78
C MET A 181 -3.88 4.34 -11.75
N ILE A 182 -2.64 4.25 -12.20
CA ILE A 182 -1.48 4.00 -11.34
C ILE A 182 -0.92 5.34 -10.84
N PRO A 183 -0.93 5.60 -9.52
CA PRO A 183 -0.33 6.80 -8.95
C PRO A 183 1.20 6.69 -8.95
N LEU A 184 1.89 7.72 -9.43
CA LEU A 184 3.35 7.82 -9.47
C LEU A 184 3.80 9.18 -8.97
N ILE A 185 5.07 9.29 -8.59
CA ILE A 185 5.67 10.59 -8.33
C ILE A 185 6.10 11.26 -9.63
N ASP A 186 5.97 12.57 -9.69
CA ASP A 186 6.20 13.39 -10.89
C ASP A 186 7.55 13.08 -11.57
N ARG A 187 8.64 13.00 -10.82
CA ARG A 187 9.97 12.72 -11.36
C ARG A 187 10.15 11.35 -12.03
N TRP A 188 9.21 10.41 -11.85
CA TRP A 188 9.23 9.11 -12.54
C TRP A 188 8.57 9.16 -13.91
N VAL A 189 7.88 10.24 -14.19
CA VAL A 189 7.17 10.48 -15.44
C VAL A 189 7.91 11.54 -16.25
N ILE A 190 8.00 11.37 -17.57
CA ILE A 190 8.61 12.38 -18.45
C ILE A 190 7.54 13.39 -18.86
N GLN A 191 6.46 12.88 -19.46
CA GLN A 191 5.24 13.61 -19.79
C GLN A 191 4.06 12.71 -19.49
N GLN A 192 3.11 13.22 -18.73
CA GLN A 192 2.00 12.38 -18.22
C GLN A 192 1.13 11.87 -19.38
N GLU A 193 0.86 12.71 -20.35
CA GLU A 193 0.02 12.41 -21.53
C GLU A 193 0.63 11.29 -22.39
N ASP A 194 1.97 11.21 -22.41
CA ASP A 194 2.72 10.24 -23.19
C ASP A 194 3.23 9.07 -22.34
N THR A 195 2.76 8.94 -21.09
CA THR A 195 3.16 7.87 -20.20
C THR A 195 1.98 6.97 -19.85
N PHE A 196 2.19 5.67 -19.96
CA PHE A 196 1.20 4.65 -19.65
C PHE A 196 1.85 3.45 -18.97
N ALA A 197 1.03 2.57 -18.40
CA ALA A 197 1.46 1.35 -17.74
C ALA A 197 0.93 0.12 -18.47
N LEU A 198 1.71 -0.97 -18.42
CA LEU A 198 1.33 -2.29 -18.94
C LEU A 198 1.64 -3.36 -17.91
N ARG A 199 0.77 -4.37 -17.81
CA ARG A 199 1.00 -5.56 -16.99
C ARG A 199 1.85 -6.58 -17.76
N VAL A 200 2.87 -7.12 -17.11
CA VAL A 200 3.74 -8.14 -17.70
C VAL A 200 3.08 -9.50 -17.60
N THR A 201 2.84 -10.13 -18.73
CA THR A 201 2.24 -11.48 -18.84
C THR A 201 3.23 -12.56 -19.28
N GLY A 202 4.36 -12.16 -19.89
CA GLY A 202 5.39 -13.06 -20.40
C GLY A 202 6.67 -13.07 -19.56
N ASP A 203 7.50 -14.09 -19.73
CA ASP A 203 8.78 -14.29 -19.03
C ASP A 203 10.01 -13.85 -19.84
N SER A 204 9.81 -13.20 -21.00
CA SER A 204 10.91 -12.85 -21.92
C SER A 204 11.97 -11.92 -21.34
N MET A 205 11.67 -11.19 -20.27
CA MET A 205 12.55 -10.19 -19.66
C MET A 205 12.97 -10.53 -18.20
N ILE A 206 12.82 -11.77 -17.78
CA ILE A 206 13.07 -12.21 -16.40
C ILE A 206 14.51 -11.94 -15.95
N ASN A 207 15.52 -12.12 -16.83
CA ASN A 207 16.91 -11.83 -16.51
C ASN A 207 17.25 -10.32 -16.49
N ALA A 208 16.32 -9.48 -16.94
CA ALA A 208 16.36 -8.04 -16.71
C ALA A 208 15.68 -7.64 -15.39
N GLY A 209 15.21 -8.62 -14.60
CA GLY A 209 14.48 -8.39 -13.35
C GLY A 209 13.07 -7.85 -13.59
N ILE A 210 12.42 -8.21 -14.70
CA ILE A 210 11.03 -7.91 -15.02
C ILE A 210 10.27 -9.24 -15.08
N ASP A 211 9.42 -9.45 -14.07
CA ASP A 211 8.74 -10.73 -13.85
C ASP A 211 7.26 -10.67 -14.22
N ILE A 212 6.65 -11.82 -14.40
CA ILE A 212 5.21 -11.94 -14.66
C ILE A 212 4.41 -11.31 -13.49
N GLY A 213 3.49 -10.43 -13.82
CA GLY A 213 2.65 -9.70 -12.87
C GLY A 213 3.23 -8.35 -12.43
N ASP A 214 4.46 -8.02 -12.80
CA ASP A 214 4.98 -6.66 -12.65
C ASP A 214 4.21 -5.67 -13.55
N ILE A 215 4.29 -4.40 -13.21
CA ILE A 215 3.74 -3.31 -14.03
C ILE A 215 4.91 -2.50 -14.58
N VAL A 216 5.04 -2.42 -15.89
CA VAL A 216 6.05 -1.58 -16.54
C VAL A 216 5.48 -0.21 -16.87
N ILE A 217 6.28 0.82 -16.62
CA ILE A 217 5.96 2.20 -16.95
C ILE A 217 6.64 2.53 -18.27
N VAL A 218 5.85 2.94 -19.24
CA VAL A 218 6.28 3.16 -20.63
C VAL A 218 6.07 4.62 -20.99
N HIS A 219 7.13 5.27 -21.46
CA HIS A 219 7.03 6.56 -22.12
C HIS A 219 6.87 6.35 -23.62
N ARG A 220 5.81 6.89 -24.19
CA ARG A 220 5.51 6.81 -25.64
C ARG A 220 6.55 7.59 -26.42
N GLN A 221 7.27 6.91 -27.27
CA GLN A 221 8.23 7.49 -28.20
C GLN A 221 8.53 6.51 -29.34
N GLU A 222 8.84 7.02 -30.50
CA GLU A 222 9.11 6.22 -31.71
C GLU A 222 10.60 5.82 -31.84
N THR A 223 11.47 6.41 -31.03
CA THR A 223 12.91 6.20 -31.10
C THR A 223 13.48 5.74 -29.78
N VAL A 224 14.44 4.82 -29.83
CA VAL A 224 15.21 4.32 -28.68
C VAL A 224 16.68 4.20 -29.04
N VAL A 225 17.54 3.99 -28.07
CA VAL A 225 18.97 3.75 -28.27
C VAL A 225 19.34 2.31 -27.92
N ASN A 226 20.53 1.87 -28.34
CA ASN A 226 21.04 0.55 -28.02
C ASN A 226 21.02 0.27 -26.54
N GLY A 227 20.43 -0.86 -26.15
CA GLY A 227 20.30 -1.29 -24.77
C GLY A 227 19.00 -0.85 -24.07
N ASP A 228 18.19 0.00 -24.72
CA ASP A 228 16.88 0.36 -24.19
C ASP A 228 15.93 -0.83 -24.22
N ILE A 229 15.13 -0.96 -23.17
CA ILE A 229 13.98 -1.87 -23.15
C ILE A 229 12.78 -1.12 -23.73
N ALA A 230 12.18 -1.69 -24.75
CA ALA A 230 11.07 -1.04 -25.47
C ALA A 230 9.88 -1.98 -25.65
N ILE A 231 8.72 -1.37 -25.81
CA ILE A 231 7.53 -2.04 -26.35
C ILE A 231 7.61 -1.90 -27.85
N VAL A 232 7.67 -3.04 -28.54
CA VAL A 232 7.82 -3.15 -29.98
C VAL A 232 6.61 -3.88 -30.55
N LEU A 233 6.02 -3.35 -31.60
CA LEU A 233 5.01 -4.03 -32.42
C LEU A 233 5.68 -4.74 -33.58
N ILE A 234 5.35 -6.02 -33.72
CA ILE A 234 5.72 -6.87 -34.86
C ILE A 234 4.42 -7.34 -35.51
N GLY A 235 4.05 -6.73 -36.63
CA GLY A 235 2.71 -6.90 -37.16
C GLY A 235 1.65 -6.35 -36.19
N GLU A 236 0.75 -7.22 -35.71
CA GLU A 236 -0.30 -6.84 -34.74
C GLU A 236 0.05 -7.18 -33.29
N GLU A 237 1.20 -7.82 -33.03
CA GLU A 237 1.59 -8.29 -31.71
C GLU A 237 2.56 -7.32 -31.02
N ALA A 238 2.21 -6.88 -29.81
CA ALA A 238 3.11 -6.11 -28.95
C ALA A 238 4.02 -7.03 -28.13
N THR A 239 5.30 -6.71 -28.09
CA THR A 239 6.29 -7.46 -27.30
C THR A 239 7.26 -6.51 -26.60
N MET A 240 7.82 -6.93 -25.46
CA MET A 240 8.85 -6.19 -24.75
C MET A 240 10.22 -6.83 -24.98
N LYS A 241 11.17 -6.04 -25.50
CA LYS A 241 12.52 -6.48 -25.84
C LYS A 241 13.56 -5.39 -25.54
N GLU A 242 14.80 -5.79 -25.33
CA GLU A 242 15.93 -4.90 -25.46
C GLU A 242 16.22 -4.70 -26.94
N VAL A 243 16.42 -3.47 -27.36
CA VAL A 243 16.64 -3.09 -28.74
C VAL A 243 18.12 -2.82 -28.97
N MET A 244 18.69 -3.41 -30.05
CA MET A 244 20.03 -3.10 -30.53
C MET A 244 20.00 -2.86 -32.04
N PHE A 245 20.55 -1.74 -32.46
CA PHE A 245 20.73 -1.41 -33.88
C PHE A 245 22.02 -2.02 -34.39
N MET A 246 21.95 -2.81 -35.44
CA MET A 246 23.10 -3.50 -36.08
C MET A 246 23.14 -3.19 -37.59
N GLY A 247 23.81 -2.10 -37.96
CA GLY A 247 23.83 -1.66 -39.34
C GLY A 247 22.45 -1.22 -39.81
N ASN A 248 21.88 -1.94 -40.78
CA ASN A 248 20.55 -1.67 -41.32
C ASN A 248 19.45 -2.47 -40.63
N ASP A 249 19.80 -3.36 -39.72
CA ASP A 249 18.85 -4.24 -39.03
C ASP A 249 18.71 -3.87 -37.55
N ILE A 250 17.64 -4.34 -36.95
CA ILE A 250 17.35 -4.22 -35.52
C ILE A 250 17.34 -5.62 -34.92
N LEU A 251 18.11 -5.81 -33.85
CA LEU A 251 18.11 -7.04 -33.06
C LEU A 251 17.23 -6.81 -31.82
N LEU A 252 16.19 -7.62 -31.69
CA LEU A 252 15.29 -7.65 -30.55
C LEU A 252 15.70 -8.77 -29.60
N ILE A 253 16.20 -8.40 -28.42
CA ILE A 253 16.82 -9.33 -27.48
C ILE A 253 15.88 -9.56 -26.30
N SER A 254 15.49 -10.81 -26.10
CA SER A 254 14.86 -11.25 -24.86
C SER A 254 15.91 -11.35 -23.75
N LYS A 255 15.63 -10.86 -22.56
CA LYS A 255 16.46 -11.10 -21.37
C LYS A 255 15.99 -12.39 -20.66
N ASN A 256 15.96 -13.47 -21.43
CA ASN A 256 15.70 -14.81 -20.97
C ASN A 256 16.36 -15.77 -21.97
N THR A 257 17.25 -16.63 -21.48
CA THR A 257 18.03 -17.57 -22.31
C THR A 257 17.20 -18.63 -23.04
N LYS A 258 15.90 -18.72 -22.73
CA LYS A 258 14.96 -19.59 -23.48
C LYS A 258 14.64 -19.10 -24.89
N TYR A 259 14.88 -17.81 -25.14
CA TYR A 259 14.46 -17.14 -26.39
C TYR A 259 15.70 -16.65 -27.13
N GLU A 260 15.81 -17.02 -28.38
CA GLU A 260 16.82 -16.50 -29.28
C GLU A 260 16.51 -15.06 -29.65
N PRO A 261 17.53 -14.22 -29.89
CA PRO A 261 17.35 -12.88 -30.45
C PRO A 261 16.68 -12.91 -31.82
N ILE A 262 15.81 -11.95 -32.09
CA ILE A 262 15.08 -11.82 -33.35
C ILE A 262 15.69 -10.68 -34.14
N GLN A 263 16.22 -10.95 -35.34
CA GLN A 263 16.70 -9.93 -36.27
C GLN A 263 15.57 -9.51 -37.21
N MET A 264 15.32 -8.20 -37.28
CA MET A 264 14.22 -7.63 -38.06
C MET A 264 14.70 -6.43 -38.86
N SER A 265 14.03 -6.18 -40.01
CA SER A 265 14.17 -4.91 -40.70
C SER A 265 13.44 -3.79 -39.92
N PRO A 266 13.94 -2.55 -39.93
CA PRO A 266 13.21 -1.42 -39.33
C PRO A 266 11.82 -1.22 -39.89
N GLU A 267 11.58 -1.65 -41.13
CA GLU A 267 10.27 -1.54 -41.82
C GLU A 267 9.23 -2.53 -41.27
N ASP A 268 9.67 -3.61 -40.64
CA ASP A 268 8.79 -4.69 -40.14
C ASP A 268 8.38 -4.51 -38.66
N ILE A 269 8.88 -3.47 -38.00
CA ILE A 269 8.60 -3.21 -36.59
C ILE A 269 8.20 -1.75 -36.34
N MET A 270 7.45 -1.53 -35.28
CA MET A 270 7.16 -0.20 -34.79
C MET A 270 7.53 -0.11 -33.29
N ILE A 271 8.33 0.89 -32.93
CA ILE A 271 8.60 1.18 -31.51
C ILE A 271 7.43 2.00 -30.96
N ASN A 272 6.79 1.49 -29.93
CA ASN A 272 5.61 2.09 -29.32
C ASN A 272 5.92 2.87 -28.03
N GLY A 273 7.10 2.63 -27.47
CA GLY A 273 7.59 3.37 -26.32
C GLY A 273 8.76 2.70 -25.63
N LYS A 274 9.45 3.48 -24.81
CA LYS A 274 10.56 3.05 -23.96
C LYS A 274 10.06 2.71 -22.55
N VAL A 275 10.49 1.58 -22.02
CA VAL A 275 10.24 1.23 -20.63
C VAL A 275 11.17 2.07 -19.74
N ILE A 276 10.59 2.91 -18.90
CA ILE A 276 11.32 3.84 -18.02
C ILE A 276 11.34 3.40 -16.55
N GLY A 277 10.45 2.49 -16.16
CA GLY A 277 10.39 1.99 -14.80
C GLY A 277 9.59 0.71 -14.68
N VAL A 278 9.74 0.03 -13.54
CA VAL A 278 9.06 -1.22 -13.20
C VAL A 278 8.55 -1.14 -11.78
N LEU A 279 7.25 -1.27 -11.60
CA LEU A 279 6.60 -1.45 -10.31
C LEU A 279 6.49 -2.96 -10.06
N LYS A 280 7.26 -3.46 -9.12
CA LYS A 280 7.30 -4.88 -8.76
C LYS A 280 6.01 -5.30 -8.04
N LYS A 281 5.58 -6.51 -8.35
CA LYS A 281 4.41 -7.14 -7.71
C LYS A 281 4.60 -7.32 -6.22
#